data_7eea951cc299247fa9bc4955926bb896
#
_entry.id   7eea951cc299247fa9bc4955926bb896
#
_cell.length_a   1.000
_cell.length_b   1.000
_cell.length_c   1.000
_cell.angle_alpha   90.00
_cell.angle_beta   90.00
_cell.angle_gamma   90.00
#
_symmetry.space_group_name_H-M   'P 1'
#
loop_
_entity.id
_entity.type
_entity.pdbx_description
1 polymer ?
#
loop_
_entity_poly.entity_id
_entity_poly.type
_entity_poly.pdbx_seq_one_letter_code
_entity_poly.pdbx_strand_id
1 'polypeptide(L)'
;TNVYLTNYQSIYSYEDGEIIIPLKVLEEIDKHKKRQDSVGYNARQTIKTLDELRDLGNLCDGVTLPDSNGRITARSFDTKDTPTDLDSSDADNQIISVALTCVRESEEPLIVVTRDINMRVKCDALGLMTEDYEPDKVVDSSEDLYKGIRDIVLPDEDINDFYSDKSVFLEYENLHPNQYVMLTSESDDKKTALARFVKEGEPLKKIFDTTQVWGVNARNREQQFAMDALMDPEIPLVSLVGKAGTGKTICAISAGLQQVMERSTRTYNRLIISRPVQPMGKDIGFLPGTMEEKMLPWLMPIQDNLKNLLGNDKANVEMYMEKGMIEIEALTYIRGCSISKAFVIIDEAQNLTPHEIKTIITRVGEESKIILIGDVEQIDNVYINETSNGLAYAIERMKES
;
A
#
# COMPACT_ATOMS: atom_id res chain seq x y z
N THR A 1 14.03 17.77 4.46
CA THR A 1 14.53 17.11 3.24
C THR A 1 13.69 15.87 2.89
N ASN A 2 13.54 14.92 3.81
CA ASN A 2 12.82 13.65 3.59
C ASN A 2 11.35 13.85 3.15
N VAL A 3 10.69 14.90 3.61
CA VAL A 3 9.33 15.28 3.21
C VAL A 3 9.25 15.49 1.69
N TYR A 4 10.08 16.36 1.14
CA TYR A 4 10.09 16.67 -0.31
C TYR A 4 10.58 15.50 -1.16
N LEU A 5 11.49 14.68 -0.66
CA LEU A 5 11.95 13.47 -1.34
C LEU A 5 10.89 12.37 -1.38
N THR A 6 9.96 12.39 -0.44
CA THR A 6 8.79 11.49 -0.42
C THR A 6 7.68 11.99 -1.35
N ASN A 7 7.35 13.28 -1.28
CA ASN A 7 6.30 13.89 -2.08
C ASN A 7 6.64 15.37 -2.39
N TYR A 8 6.92 15.70 -3.65
CA TYR A 8 7.21 17.07 -4.06
C TYR A 8 6.00 18.01 -3.89
N GLN A 9 4.77 17.48 -3.92
CA GLN A 9 3.54 18.25 -3.72
C GLN A 9 3.32 18.68 -2.25
N SER A 10 4.16 18.22 -1.32
CA SER A 10 4.11 18.63 0.08
C SER A 10 4.24 20.15 0.27
N ILE A 11 4.79 20.86 -0.72
CA ILE A 11 4.79 22.32 -0.77
C ILE A 11 3.36 22.91 -0.72
N TYR A 12 2.36 22.19 -1.21
CA TYR A 12 0.97 22.63 -1.26
C TYR A 12 0.10 22.03 -0.14
N SER A 13 0.67 21.25 0.77
CA SER A 13 -0.09 20.58 1.84
C SER A 13 -0.50 21.51 2.99
N TYR A 14 0.01 22.73 3.04
CA TYR A 14 -0.24 23.72 4.11
C TYR A 14 -0.81 25.01 3.50
N GLU A 15 -2.14 25.01 3.30
CA GLU A 15 -2.85 26.02 2.50
C GLU A 15 -2.89 27.42 3.13
N ASP A 16 -2.85 27.52 4.47
CA ASP A 16 -2.97 28.77 5.22
C ASP A 16 -1.70 29.17 6.02
N GLY A 17 -0.60 28.43 5.83
CA GLY A 17 0.61 28.62 6.61
C GLY A 17 1.79 29.22 5.84
N GLU A 18 2.82 29.69 6.58
CA GLU A 18 4.11 30.01 5.98
C GLU A 18 5.03 28.79 6.03
N ILE A 19 5.47 28.33 4.86
CA ILE A 19 6.42 27.24 4.71
C ILE A 19 7.83 27.83 4.67
N ILE A 20 8.67 27.47 5.63
CA ILE A 20 10.06 27.90 5.70
C ILE A 20 10.95 26.76 5.21
N ILE A 21 11.73 27.01 4.16
CA ILE A 21 12.69 26.05 3.63
C ILE A 21 14.11 26.50 3.99
N PRO A 22 14.81 25.80 4.88
CA PRO A 22 16.22 26.02 5.13
C PRO A 22 17.05 25.78 3.84
N LEU A 23 18.04 26.62 3.56
CA LEU A 23 18.92 26.45 2.39
C LEU A 23 19.61 25.08 2.39
N LYS A 24 19.88 24.54 3.57
CA LYS A 24 20.46 23.19 3.70
C LYS A 24 19.58 22.09 3.10
N VAL A 25 18.27 22.23 3.23
CA VAL A 25 17.30 21.29 2.61
C VAL A 25 17.43 21.31 1.09
N LEU A 26 17.62 22.49 0.49
CA LEU A 26 17.81 22.61 -0.98
C LEU A 26 19.10 21.91 -1.44
N GLU A 27 20.20 22.09 -0.70
CA GLU A 27 21.46 21.39 -0.97
C GLU A 27 21.32 19.87 -0.93
N GLU A 28 20.56 19.36 0.04
CA GLU A 28 20.32 17.93 0.19
C GLU A 28 19.44 17.38 -0.92
N ILE A 29 18.37 18.09 -1.29
CA ILE A 29 17.51 17.71 -2.43
C ILE A 29 18.35 17.64 -3.71
N ASP A 30 19.23 18.61 -3.93
CA ASP A 30 20.09 18.67 -5.13
C ASP A 30 21.01 17.45 -5.28
N LYS A 31 21.49 16.87 -4.17
CA LYS A 31 22.30 15.64 -4.20
C LYS A 31 21.54 14.44 -4.77
N HIS A 32 20.22 14.41 -4.62
CA HIS A 32 19.37 13.31 -5.04
C HIS A 32 18.83 13.43 -6.48
N LYS A 33 18.97 14.58 -7.15
CA LYS A 33 18.40 14.82 -8.50
C LYS A 33 18.90 13.86 -9.59
N LYS A 34 20.08 13.25 -9.42
CA LYS A 34 20.68 12.32 -10.39
C LYS A 34 20.15 10.88 -10.28
N ARG A 35 19.40 10.57 -9.23
CA ARG A 35 18.81 9.23 -9.04
C ARG A 35 17.71 8.97 -10.07
N GLN A 36 17.55 7.72 -10.48
CA GLN A 36 16.54 7.30 -11.47
C GLN A 36 15.27 6.68 -10.83
N ASP A 37 15.18 6.72 -9.50
CA ASP A 37 14.05 6.24 -8.70
C ASP A 37 13.04 7.36 -8.37
N SER A 38 12.00 7.02 -7.59
CA SER A 38 10.98 7.97 -7.12
C SER A 38 11.58 9.14 -6.33
N VAL A 39 12.63 8.89 -5.54
CA VAL A 39 13.35 9.92 -4.77
C VAL A 39 13.98 10.96 -5.71
N GLY A 40 14.66 10.50 -6.77
CA GLY A 40 15.23 11.39 -7.79
C GLY A 40 14.17 12.14 -8.60
N TYR A 41 13.03 11.49 -8.87
CA TYR A 41 11.90 12.16 -9.52
C TYR A 41 11.36 13.29 -8.63
N ASN A 42 11.06 13.02 -7.36
CA ASN A 42 10.57 14.02 -6.42
C ASN A 42 11.58 15.16 -6.22
N ALA A 43 12.87 14.85 -6.12
CA ALA A 43 13.92 15.87 -6.04
C ALA A 43 13.89 16.83 -7.24
N ARG A 44 13.82 16.32 -8.45
CA ARG A 44 13.73 17.14 -9.69
C ARG A 44 12.46 17.97 -9.74
N GLN A 45 11.30 17.38 -9.37
CA GLN A 45 10.04 18.12 -9.36
C GLN A 45 10.04 19.23 -8.29
N THR A 46 10.54 18.95 -7.07
CA THR A 46 10.66 19.97 -6.03
C THR A 46 11.51 21.17 -6.50
N ILE A 47 12.69 20.90 -7.11
CA ILE A 47 13.56 21.97 -7.63
C ILE A 47 12.84 22.77 -8.72
N LYS A 48 12.12 22.09 -9.63
CA LYS A 48 11.37 22.74 -10.71
C LYS A 48 10.24 23.61 -10.15
N THR A 49 9.46 23.10 -9.19
CA THR A 49 8.39 23.87 -8.53
C THR A 49 8.95 25.12 -7.84
N LEU A 50 10.07 25.00 -7.13
CA LEU A 50 10.70 26.16 -6.48
C LEU A 50 11.24 27.19 -7.50
N ASP A 51 11.72 26.75 -8.65
CA ASP A 51 12.15 27.65 -9.74
C ASP A 51 10.94 28.38 -10.36
N GLU A 52 9.83 27.68 -10.58
CA GLU A 52 8.56 28.29 -11.02
C GLU A 52 8.03 29.32 -10.00
N LEU A 53 8.11 29.03 -8.70
CA LEU A 53 7.72 29.97 -7.63
C LEU A 53 8.64 31.19 -7.58
N ARG A 54 9.93 31.05 -7.87
CA ARG A 54 10.89 32.16 -7.96
C ARG A 54 10.51 33.16 -9.07
N ASP A 55 9.90 32.71 -10.16
CA ASP A 55 9.42 33.59 -11.22
C ASP A 55 8.24 34.48 -10.77
N LEU A 56 7.53 34.08 -9.70
CA LEU A 56 6.44 34.85 -9.11
C LEU A 56 6.90 35.87 -8.07
N GLY A 57 8.13 35.75 -7.54
CA GLY A 57 8.69 36.64 -6.53
C GLY A 57 9.99 36.15 -5.93
N ASN A 58 10.53 36.95 -5.00
CA ASN A 58 11.76 36.60 -4.30
C ASN A 58 11.46 35.65 -3.11
N LEU A 59 12.00 34.44 -3.15
CA LEU A 59 11.81 33.46 -2.06
C LEU A 59 12.39 33.91 -0.70
N CYS A 60 13.35 34.84 -0.66
CA CYS A 60 13.83 35.38 0.62
C CYS A 60 12.80 36.31 1.28
N ASP A 61 11.99 36.99 0.48
CA ASP A 61 10.92 37.89 0.94
C ASP A 61 9.59 37.17 1.11
N GLY A 62 9.52 35.91 0.62
CA GLY A 62 8.36 35.06 0.63
C GLY A 62 7.46 35.23 -0.59
N VAL A 63 7.04 34.12 -1.15
CA VAL A 63 6.16 34.00 -2.33
C VAL A 63 4.87 33.33 -1.92
N THR A 64 3.72 33.93 -2.31
CA THR A 64 2.40 33.33 -2.12
C THR A 64 2.24 32.14 -3.08
N LEU A 65 1.75 31.02 -2.56
CA LEU A 65 1.52 29.82 -3.34
C LEU A 65 0.31 30.02 -4.28
N PRO A 66 0.37 29.54 -5.53
CA PRO A 66 -0.79 29.52 -6.42
C PRO A 66 -1.96 28.75 -5.78
N ASP A 67 -3.17 29.25 -5.97
CA ASP A 67 -4.44 28.61 -5.53
C ASP A 67 -4.61 28.40 -4.03
N SER A 68 -3.76 29.05 -3.18
CA SER A 68 -3.87 29.00 -1.72
C SER A 68 -3.46 30.33 -1.08
N ASN A 69 -3.72 30.50 0.22
CA ASN A 69 -3.22 31.63 1.02
C ASN A 69 -1.82 31.36 1.60
N GLY A 70 -1.30 30.16 1.37
CA GLY A 70 0.00 29.75 1.87
C GLY A 70 1.15 30.56 1.28
N ARG A 71 2.23 30.72 2.03
CA ARG A 71 3.43 31.42 1.64
C ARG A 71 4.64 30.55 1.80
N ILE A 72 5.63 30.69 0.93
CA ILE A 72 6.89 29.96 1.00
C ILE A 72 8.07 30.90 1.08
N THR A 73 8.99 30.63 2.01
CA THR A 73 10.18 31.44 2.25
C THR A 73 11.42 30.56 2.34
N ALA A 74 12.51 30.97 1.71
CA ALA A 74 13.80 30.29 1.84
C ALA A 74 14.67 31.05 2.85
N ARG A 75 15.24 30.32 3.85
CA ARG A 75 16.07 30.92 4.89
C ARG A 75 17.42 30.23 5.05
N SER A 76 18.47 31.06 5.28
CA SER A 76 19.79 30.58 5.71
C SER A 76 19.84 30.42 7.24
N PHE A 77 20.72 29.54 7.73
CA PHE A 77 20.98 29.43 9.16
C PHE A 77 22.03 30.45 9.60
N ASP A 78 21.94 30.89 10.86
CA ASP A 78 23.01 31.65 11.54
C ASP A 78 23.65 30.74 12.61
N THR A 79 24.96 30.66 12.59
CA THR A 79 25.73 29.87 13.57
C THR A 79 25.53 30.35 15.01
N LYS A 80 25.12 31.62 15.23
CA LYS A 80 24.82 32.16 16.55
C LYS A 80 23.60 31.52 17.20
N ASP A 81 22.71 30.95 16.41
CA ASP A 81 21.47 30.33 16.87
C ASP A 81 21.61 28.82 17.06
N THR A 82 22.77 28.27 16.70
CA THR A 82 23.06 26.85 16.94
C THR A 82 23.38 26.66 18.41
N PRO A 83 22.66 25.82 19.17
CA PRO A 83 23.02 25.45 20.54
C PRO A 83 24.45 24.94 20.63
N THR A 84 25.14 25.31 21.71
CA THR A 84 26.59 25.04 21.89
C THR A 84 26.94 23.55 22.01
N ASP A 85 25.96 22.72 22.29
CA ASP A 85 26.04 21.26 22.40
C ASP A 85 25.75 20.55 21.07
N LEU A 86 25.40 21.30 20.02
CA LEU A 86 25.15 20.75 18.68
C LEU A 86 26.26 21.16 17.70
N ASP A 87 26.71 20.20 16.90
CA ASP A 87 27.68 20.46 15.83
C ASP A 87 27.03 21.26 14.68
N SER A 88 27.47 22.50 14.48
CA SER A 88 26.97 23.39 13.42
C SER A 88 27.32 22.95 12.01
N SER A 89 28.17 21.95 11.82
CA SER A 89 28.50 21.37 10.52
C SER A 89 27.47 20.28 10.07
N ASP A 90 26.73 19.73 11.03
CA ASP A 90 25.71 18.73 10.79
C ASP A 90 24.46 19.34 10.11
N ALA A 91 23.94 18.67 9.08
CA ALA A 91 22.83 19.16 8.28
C ALA A 91 21.53 19.33 9.07
N ASP A 92 21.21 18.36 9.93
CA ASP A 92 20.02 18.40 10.77
C ASP A 92 20.08 19.55 11.77
N ASN A 93 21.27 19.78 12.37
CA ASN A 93 21.47 20.84 13.33
C ASN A 93 21.38 22.24 12.67
N GLN A 94 21.78 22.37 11.40
CA GLN A 94 21.57 23.60 10.62
C GLN A 94 20.08 23.88 10.39
N ILE A 95 19.29 22.85 10.08
CA ILE A 95 17.83 22.96 9.91
C ILE A 95 17.17 23.37 11.25
N ILE A 96 17.55 22.72 12.34
CA ILE A 96 17.09 23.05 13.70
C ILE A 96 17.43 24.49 14.07
N SER A 97 18.63 24.97 13.72
CA SER A 97 19.03 26.35 13.98
C SER A 97 18.14 27.36 13.27
N VAL A 98 17.73 27.10 12.01
CA VAL A 98 16.75 27.95 11.31
C VAL A 98 15.42 27.99 12.07
N ALA A 99 14.94 26.83 12.55
CA ALA A 99 13.70 26.77 13.33
C ALA A 99 13.79 27.59 14.63
N LEU A 100 14.90 27.49 15.37
CA LEU A 100 15.14 28.26 16.57
C LEU A 100 15.20 29.78 16.28
N THR A 101 15.82 30.18 15.17
CA THR A 101 15.82 31.57 14.72
C THR A 101 14.40 32.08 14.48
N CYS A 102 13.59 31.30 13.78
CA CYS A 102 12.19 31.67 13.45
C CYS A 102 11.33 31.81 14.72
N VAL A 103 11.44 30.87 15.68
CA VAL A 103 10.72 30.96 16.97
C VAL A 103 11.11 32.21 17.75
N ARG A 104 12.37 32.65 17.66
CA ARG A 104 12.82 33.88 18.35
C ARG A 104 12.34 35.14 17.64
N GLU A 105 12.21 35.12 16.34
CA GLU A 105 11.81 36.29 15.52
C GLU A 105 10.30 36.49 15.44
N SER A 106 9.48 35.47 15.68
CA SER A 106 8.04 35.51 15.59
C SER A 106 7.37 34.87 16.81
N GLU A 107 6.23 35.44 17.24
CA GLU A 107 5.37 34.85 18.28
C GLU A 107 4.41 33.77 17.69
N GLU A 108 4.42 33.59 16.39
CA GLU A 108 3.55 32.59 15.75
C GLU A 108 4.07 31.17 16.01
N PRO A 109 3.16 30.19 16.15
CA PRO A 109 3.55 28.81 16.39
C PRO A 109 4.33 28.25 15.19
N LEU A 110 5.51 27.66 15.46
CA LEU A 110 6.34 27.00 14.46
C LEU A 110 6.31 25.50 14.69
N ILE A 111 6.11 24.76 13.62
CA ILE A 111 6.12 23.30 13.64
C ILE A 111 7.22 22.80 12.69
N VAL A 112 8.13 21.97 13.17
CA VAL A 112 9.13 21.30 12.36
C VAL A 112 8.54 20.01 11.81
N VAL A 113 8.26 19.98 10.52
CA VAL A 113 7.71 18.79 9.85
C VAL A 113 8.85 17.92 9.32
N THR A 114 8.98 16.71 9.85
CA THR A 114 10.06 15.79 9.46
C THR A 114 9.70 14.34 9.69
N ARG A 115 10.18 13.46 8.80
CA ARG A 115 10.08 11.99 8.92
C ARG A 115 11.24 11.37 9.72
N ASP A 116 12.24 12.18 10.08
CA ASP A 116 13.40 11.70 10.83
C ASP A 116 13.10 11.69 12.33
N ILE A 117 13.09 10.49 12.92
CA ILE A 117 12.83 10.29 14.35
C ILE A 117 13.90 10.98 15.21
N ASN A 118 15.18 10.91 14.81
CA ASN A 118 16.28 11.55 15.58
C ASN A 118 16.12 13.06 15.56
N MET A 119 15.73 13.62 14.43
CA MET A 119 15.49 15.06 14.31
C MET A 119 14.30 15.48 15.20
N ARG A 120 13.20 14.70 15.25
CA ARG A 120 12.08 14.97 16.16
C ARG A 120 12.52 14.97 17.62
N VAL A 121 13.27 13.95 18.05
CA VAL A 121 13.79 13.87 19.42
C VAL A 121 14.70 15.05 19.76
N LYS A 122 15.58 15.49 18.84
CA LYS A 122 16.40 16.69 19.04
C LYS A 122 15.54 17.95 19.17
N CYS A 123 14.53 18.11 18.32
CA CYS A 123 13.60 19.24 18.36
C CYS A 123 12.82 19.28 19.68
N ASP A 124 12.28 18.15 20.14
CA ASP A 124 11.55 18.04 21.41
C ASP A 124 12.44 18.44 22.58
N ALA A 125 13.72 18.00 22.61
CA ALA A 125 14.68 18.37 23.63
C ALA A 125 14.99 19.89 23.65
N LEU A 126 14.79 20.58 22.53
CA LEU A 126 14.99 22.02 22.37
C LEU A 126 13.69 22.84 22.52
N GLY A 127 12.56 22.18 22.84
CA GLY A 127 11.25 22.80 23.00
C GLY A 127 10.58 23.24 21.70
N LEU A 128 11.00 22.69 20.56
CA LEU A 128 10.38 22.92 19.26
C LEU A 128 9.25 21.90 19.05
N MET A 129 8.09 22.37 18.59
CA MET A 129 7.00 21.48 18.18
C MET A 129 7.37 20.72 16.91
N THR A 130 7.07 19.43 16.89
CA THR A 130 7.35 18.57 15.74
C THR A 130 6.13 17.81 15.26
N GLU A 131 6.06 17.56 13.96
CA GLU A 131 5.03 16.76 13.32
C GLU A 131 5.67 15.81 12.31
N ASP A 132 5.14 14.59 12.23
CA ASP A 132 5.50 13.65 11.15
C ASP A 132 4.77 14.02 9.87
N TYR A 133 5.44 13.92 8.73
CA TYR A 133 4.82 14.11 7.43
C TYR A 133 4.26 12.78 6.91
N GLU A 134 2.98 12.61 7.00
CA GLU A 134 2.25 11.42 6.54
C GLU A 134 1.20 11.77 5.46
N PRO A 135 1.63 12.17 4.24
CA PRO A 135 0.73 12.66 3.19
C PRO A 135 -0.23 11.58 2.66
N ASP A 136 0.19 10.32 2.78
CA ASP A 136 -0.54 9.17 2.28
C ASP A 136 -1.23 8.39 3.41
N LYS A 137 -1.34 9.00 4.61
CA LYS A 137 -2.07 8.41 5.73
C LYS A 137 -3.54 8.24 5.34
N VAL A 138 -3.99 7.00 5.32
CA VAL A 138 -5.37 6.65 4.94
C VAL A 138 -6.25 6.32 6.14
N VAL A 139 -5.65 5.90 7.25
CA VAL A 139 -6.29 5.59 8.53
C VAL A 139 -5.42 6.09 9.67
N ASP A 140 -6.01 6.33 10.84
CA ASP A 140 -5.27 6.81 12.01
C ASP A 140 -4.38 5.72 12.63
N SER A 141 -4.82 4.49 12.57
CA SER A 141 -4.07 3.33 13.04
C SER A 141 -4.33 2.13 12.15
N SER A 142 -3.44 1.14 12.15
CA SER A 142 -3.65 -0.14 11.44
C SER A 142 -4.87 -0.92 11.93
N GLU A 143 -5.32 -0.66 13.16
CA GLU A 143 -6.52 -1.27 13.74
C GLU A 143 -7.82 -0.74 13.09
N ASP A 144 -7.80 0.50 12.59
CA ASP A 144 -8.92 1.17 11.92
C ASP A 144 -9.09 0.74 10.47
N LEU A 145 -8.11 0.00 9.93
CA LEU A 145 -8.15 -0.49 8.56
C LEU A 145 -9.38 -1.37 8.33
N TYR A 146 -10.08 -1.15 7.21
CA TYR A 146 -11.24 -1.94 6.83
C TYR A 146 -10.91 -3.44 6.77
N LYS A 147 -11.61 -4.23 7.59
CA LYS A 147 -11.32 -5.68 7.77
C LYS A 147 -12.06 -6.59 6.79
N GLY A 148 -13.03 -6.06 6.04
CA GLY A 148 -13.82 -6.85 5.09
C GLY A 148 -14.75 -7.90 5.71
N ILE A 149 -14.76 -8.06 7.03
CA ILE A 149 -15.53 -9.06 7.77
C ILE A 149 -16.26 -8.39 8.94
N ARG A 150 -17.51 -8.79 9.16
CA ARG A 150 -18.32 -8.31 10.28
C ARG A 150 -19.14 -9.45 10.90
N ASP A 151 -19.20 -9.47 12.21
CA ASP A 151 -20.07 -10.39 12.95
C ASP A 151 -21.42 -9.69 13.21
N ILE A 152 -22.54 -10.33 12.87
CA ILE A 152 -23.89 -9.78 12.97
C ILE A 152 -24.79 -10.79 13.68
N VAL A 153 -25.53 -10.32 14.69
CA VAL A 153 -26.53 -11.14 15.40
C VAL A 153 -27.88 -10.92 14.75
N LEU A 154 -28.57 -12.00 14.42
CA LEU A 154 -29.90 -12.01 13.79
C LEU A 154 -30.90 -12.88 14.55
N PRO A 155 -32.20 -12.61 14.39
CA PRO A 155 -33.25 -13.51 14.85
C PRO A 155 -33.10 -14.92 14.26
N ASP A 156 -33.50 -15.92 15.02
CA ASP A 156 -33.44 -17.33 14.62
C ASP A 156 -34.16 -17.62 13.31
N GLU A 157 -35.24 -16.89 13.05
CA GLU A 157 -36.05 -17.03 11.85
C GLU A 157 -35.24 -16.67 10.59
N ASP A 158 -34.50 -15.56 10.63
CA ASP A 158 -33.67 -15.10 9.49
C ASP A 158 -32.56 -16.08 9.17
N ILE A 159 -31.93 -16.69 10.19
CA ILE A 159 -30.91 -17.71 9.96
C ILE A 159 -31.51 -18.98 9.39
N ASN A 160 -32.70 -19.41 9.85
CA ASN A 160 -33.41 -20.55 9.29
C ASN A 160 -33.82 -20.29 7.84
N ASP A 161 -34.29 -19.09 7.54
CA ASP A 161 -34.65 -18.65 6.20
C ASP A 161 -33.43 -18.65 5.27
N PHE A 162 -32.29 -18.16 5.74
CA PHE A 162 -31.04 -18.22 5.02
C PHE A 162 -30.61 -19.65 4.69
N TYR A 163 -30.70 -20.59 5.64
CA TYR A 163 -30.42 -22.01 5.38
C TYR A 163 -31.41 -22.68 4.45
N SER A 164 -32.66 -22.19 4.45
CA SER A 164 -33.73 -22.71 3.59
C SER A 164 -33.76 -22.09 2.18
N ASP A 165 -32.67 -21.43 1.76
CA ASP A 165 -32.51 -20.72 0.48
C ASP A 165 -33.54 -19.60 0.23
N LYS A 166 -34.14 -19.05 1.28
CA LYS A 166 -34.94 -17.85 1.20
C LYS A 166 -34.05 -16.61 1.17
N SER A 167 -34.54 -15.56 0.56
CA SER A 167 -33.86 -14.28 0.50
C SER A 167 -33.86 -13.59 1.86
N VAL A 168 -32.68 -13.37 2.45
CA VAL A 168 -32.47 -12.59 3.66
C VAL A 168 -31.77 -11.30 3.28
N PHE A 169 -32.34 -10.18 3.69
CA PHE A 169 -31.83 -8.85 3.44
C PHE A 169 -31.30 -8.26 4.74
N LEU A 170 -30.20 -7.52 4.66
CA LEU A 170 -29.69 -6.76 5.79
C LEU A 170 -29.92 -5.28 5.55
N GLU A 171 -30.66 -4.65 6.45
CA GLU A 171 -30.76 -3.20 6.58
C GLU A 171 -29.81 -2.76 7.71
N TYR A 172 -28.51 -2.77 7.43
CA TYR A 172 -27.48 -2.39 8.38
C TYR A 172 -26.72 -1.19 7.85
N GLU A 173 -26.67 -0.12 8.65
CA GLU A 173 -25.82 1.03 8.38
C GLU A 173 -24.34 0.61 8.38
N ASN A 174 -23.55 1.13 7.43
CA ASN A 174 -22.10 0.91 7.31
C ASN A 174 -21.65 -0.50 6.92
N LEU A 175 -22.41 -1.22 6.10
CA LEU A 175 -21.90 -2.36 5.34
C LEU A 175 -21.39 -1.89 3.96
N HIS A 176 -20.25 -2.41 3.56
CA HIS A 176 -19.66 -2.10 2.25
C HIS A 176 -19.98 -3.21 1.23
N PRO A 177 -20.04 -2.91 -0.05
CA PRO A 177 -20.21 -3.91 -1.10
C PRO A 177 -19.19 -5.06 -0.98
N ASN A 178 -19.67 -6.28 -1.19
CA ASN A 178 -18.88 -7.51 -1.07
C ASN A 178 -18.27 -7.78 0.32
N GLN A 179 -18.77 -7.13 1.37
CA GLN A 179 -18.35 -7.42 2.74
C GLN A 179 -18.86 -8.79 3.20
N TYR A 180 -17.99 -9.55 3.83
CA TYR A 180 -18.34 -10.84 4.42
C TYR A 180 -18.95 -10.66 5.79
N VAL A 181 -19.96 -11.49 6.10
CA VAL A 181 -20.64 -11.44 7.39
C VAL A 181 -20.72 -12.85 7.99
N MET A 182 -20.43 -12.95 9.27
CA MET A 182 -20.74 -14.08 10.08
C MET A 182 -22.05 -13.79 10.82
N LEU A 183 -23.09 -14.50 10.48
CA LEU A 183 -24.40 -14.41 11.12
C LEU A 183 -24.43 -15.33 12.33
N THR A 184 -24.89 -14.83 13.46
CA THR A 184 -25.06 -15.62 14.70
C THR A 184 -26.48 -15.45 15.21
N SER A 185 -27.11 -16.53 15.67
CA SER A 185 -28.44 -16.50 16.22
C SER A 185 -28.48 -15.75 17.56
N GLU A 186 -29.54 -14.96 17.81
CA GLU A 186 -29.78 -14.34 19.10
C GLU A 186 -29.97 -15.35 20.24
N SER A 187 -30.50 -16.54 19.95
CA SER A 187 -30.84 -17.54 20.94
C SER A 187 -29.81 -18.66 21.14
N ASP A 188 -28.91 -18.85 20.14
CA ASP A 188 -27.90 -19.93 20.16
C ASP A 188 -26.62 -19.50 19.43
N ASP A 189 -25.58 -19.19 20.20
CA ASP A 189 -24.26 -18.80 19.70
C ASP A 189 -23.59 -19.84 18.76
N LYS A 190 -24.06 -21.09 18.81
CA LYS A 190 -23.56 -22.16 17.94
C LYS A 190 -24.24 -22.22 16.60
N LYS A 191 -25.39 -21.57 16.46
CA LYS A 191 -26.13 -21.48 15.22
C LYS A 191 -25.64 -20.29 14.44
N THR A 192 -24.73 -20.54 13.51
CA THR A 192 -24.04 -19.50 12.72
C THR A 192 -24.15 -19.80 11.23
N ALA A 193 -24.14 -18.76 10.40
CA ALA A 193 -24.03 -18.88 8.96
C ALA A 193 -23.01 -17.90 8.40
N LEU A 194 -22.35 -18.29 7.30
CA LEU A 194 -21.40 -17.45 6.59
C LEU A 194 -22.04 -16.91 5.31
N ALA A 195 -22.00 -15.61 5.13
CA ALA A 195 -22.61 -14.96 3.99
C ALA A 195 -21.77 -13.81 3.46
N ARG A 196 -22.08 -13.33 2.28
CA ARG A 196 -21.55 -12.12 1.69
C ARG A 196 -22.68 -11.13 1.47
N PHE A 197 -22.49 -9.91 1.95
CA PHE A 197 -23.32 -8.76 1.62
C PHE A 197 -22.85 -8.21 0.27
N VAL A 198 -23.64 -8.40 -0.78
CA VAL A 198 -23.25 -7.97 -2.13
C VAL A 198 -23.36 -6.46 -2.25
N LYS A 199 -24.55 -5.91 -1.99
CA LYS A 199 -24.83 -4.46 -1.90
C LYS A 199 -26.19 -4.23 -1.27
N GLU A 200 -26.49 -2.98 -0.96
CA GLU A 200 -27.79 -2.56 -0.45
C GLU A 200 -28.93 -2.93 -1.41
N GLY A 201 -30.01 -3.46 -0.85
CA GLY A 201 -31.20 -3.91 -1.61
C GLY A 201 -31.06 -5.28 -2.26
N GLU A 202 -29.92 -5.94 -2.18
CA GLU A 202 -29.73 -7.33 -2.61
C GLU A 202 -29.73 -8.30 -1.43
N PRO A 203 -30.24 -9.54 -1.61
CA PRO A 203 -30.20 -10.54 -0.55
C PRO A 203 -28.77 -10.99 -0.27
N LEU A 204 -28.52 -11.44 0.95
CA LEU A 204 -27.28 -12.07 1.34
C LEU A 204 -26.98 -13.26 0.41
N LYS A 205 -25.75 -13.31 -0.08
CA LYS A 205 -25.26 -14.42 -0.90
C LYS A 205 -24.60 -15.45 -0.01
N LYS A 206 -25.01 -16.73 -0.15
CA LYS A 206 -24.27 -17.84 0.46
C LYS A 206 -22.86 -17.86 -0.11
N ILE A 207 -21.86 -18.04 0.74
CA ILE A 207 -20.50 -18.22 0.26
C ILE A 207 -20.41 -19.55 -0.48
N PHE A 208 -19.60 -19.57 -1.51
CA PHE A 208 -19.37 -20.75 -2.32
C PHE A 208 -18.83 -21.88 -1.42
N ASP A 209 -19.49 -23.02 -1.41
CA ASP A 209 -19.02 -24.21 -0.65
C ASP A 209 -17.80 -24.81 -1.38
N THR A 210 -16.69 -24.13 -1.27
CA THR A 210 -15.41 -24.56 -1.84
C THR A 210 -14.77 -25.58 -0.92
N THR A 211 -15.22 -26.80 -1.03
CA THR A 211 -14.57 -27.89 -0.32
C THR A 211 -13.11 -28.05 -0.76
N GLN A 212 -12.79 -27.71 -2.01
CA GLN A 212 -11.43 -27.82 -2.51
C GLN A 212 -11.18 -26.94 -3.75
N VAL A 213 -10.17 -26.07 -3.70
CA VAL A 213 -9.69 -25.29 -4.85
C VAL A 213 -8.27 -25.72 -5.16
N TRP A 214 -8.04 -26.33 -6.35
CA TRP A 214 -6.75 -26.88 -6.76
C TRP A 214 -6.04 -27.71 -5.67
N GLY A 215 -6.82 -28.58 -5.00
CA GLY A 215 -6.30 -29.42 -3.90
C GLY A 215 -6.13 -28.72 -2.54
N VAL A 216 -6.41 -27.44 -2.42
CA VAL A 216 -6.34 -26.69 -1.16
C VAL A 216 -7.72 -26.56 -0.54
N ASN A 217 -7.83 -26.94 0.74
CA ASN A 217 -9.04 -26.79 1.55
C ASN A 217 -8.89 -25.59 2.49
N ALA A 218 -9.95 -24.80 2.62
CA ALA A 218 -10.02 -23.77 3.65
C ALA A 218 -10.03 -24.41 5.05
N ARG A 219 -9.20 -23.87 5.96
CA ARG A 219 -9.03 -24.39 7.33
C ARG A 219 -9.78 -23.60 8.38
N ASN A 220 -10.21 -22.39 8.03
CA ASN A 220 -10.95 -21.48 8.90
C ASN A 220 -11.90 -20.61 8.06
N ARG A 221 -12.76 -19.82 8.74
CA ARG A 221 -13.76 -18.96 8.10
C ARG A 221 -13.13 -17.87 7.20
N GLU A 222 -12.00 -17.32 7.61
CA GLU A 222 -11.30 -16.27 6.86
C GLU A 222 -10.78 -16.82 5.52
N GLN A 223 -10.25 -18.04 5.51
CA GLN A 223 -9.86 -18.72 4.28
C GLN A 223 -11.06 -19.11 3.40
N GLN A 224 -12.23 -19.44 3.99
CA GLN A 224 -13.46 -19.66 3.24
C GLN A 224 -13.90 -18.36 2.53
N PHE A 225 -13.90 -17.24 3.23
CA PHE A 225 -14.20 -15.94 2.66
C PHE A 225 -13.20 -15.58 1.54
N ALA A 226 -11.91 -15.79 1.80
CA ALA A 226 -10.88 -15.56 0.79
C ALA A 226 -11.11 -16.40 -0.47
N MET A 227 -11.41 -17.69 -0.33
CA MET A 227 -11.67 -18.58 -1.47
C MET A 227 -12.93 -18.16 -2.25
N ASP A 228 -14.01 -17.78 -1.57
CA ASP A 228 -15.21 -17.25 -2.23
C ASP A 228 -14.89 -16.00 -3.04
N ALA A 229 -14.21 -15.02 -2.44
CA ALA A 229 -13.80 -13.80 -3.15
C ALA A 229 -12.86 -14.08 -4.33
N LEU A 230 -11.90 -14.99 -4.17
CA LEU A 230 -10.92 -15.33 -5.20
C LEU A 230 -11.57 -16.06 -6.38
N MET A 231 -12.57 -16.91 -6.12
CA MET A 231 -13.24 -17.72 -7.15
C MET A 231 -14.36 -16.98 -7.87
N ASP A 232 -14.91 -15.90 -7.31
CA ASP A 232 -15.97 -15.12 -7.95
C ASP A 232 -15.39 -14.16 -9.01
N PRO A 233 -15.64 -14.35 -10.31
CA PRO A 233 -15.10 -13.49 -11.36
C PRO A 233 -15.69 -12.06 -11.35
N GLU A 234 -16.85 -11.86 -10.71
CA GLU A 234 -17.49 -10.54 -10.60
C GLU A 234 -16.75 -9.60 -9.61
N ILE A 235 -15.83 -10.14 -8.81
CA ILE A 235 -14.98 -9.35 -7.92
C ILE A 235 -13.61 -9.13 -8.59
N PRO A 236 -13.36 -8.00 -9.23
CA PRO A 236 -12.14 -7.78 -10.00
C PRO A 236 -10.90 -7.50 -9.15
N LEU A 237 -11.08 -7.04 -7.88
CA LEU A 237 -9.99 -6.74 -6.97
C LEU A 237 -10.24 -7.40 -5.61
N VAL A 238 -9.25 -8.15 -5.12
CA VAL A 238 -9.28 -8.80 -3.81
C VAL A 238 -8.01 -8.44 -3.03
N SER A 239 -8.16 -7.99 -1.79
CA SER A 239 -7.05 -7.76 -0.87
C SER A 239 -7.03 -8.82 0.23
N LEU A 240 -5.95 -9.59 0.32
CA LEU A 240 -5.73 -10.61 1.34
C LEU A 240 -4.72 -10.09 2.36
N VAL A 241 -5.21 -9.65 3.51
CA VAL A 241 -4.40 -9.08 4.59
C VAL A 241 -4.35 -10.02 5.78
N GLY A 242 -3.18 -10.14 6.39
CA GLY A 242 -3.01 -10.93 7.61
C GLY A 242 -1.56 -11.32 7.83
N LYS A 243 -1.28 -11.88 9.00
CA LYS A 243 0.09 -12.25 9.42
C LYS A 243 0.72 -13.30 8.52
N ALA A 244 2.06 -13.34 8.51
CA ALA A 244 2.81 -14.36 7.78
C ALA A 244 2.39 -15.77 8.21
N GLY A 245 2.39 -16.72 7.27
CA GLY A 245 2.03 -18.12 7.53
C GLY A 245 0.51 -18.42 7.61
N THR A 246 -0.36 -17.43 7.40
CA THR A 246 -1.84 -17.64 7.41
C THR A 246 -2.40 -18.27 6.13
N GLY A 247 -1.56 -18.55 5.12
CA GLY A 247 -1.96 -19.24 3.90
C GLY A 247 -2.47 -18.34 2.77
N LYS A 248 -2.30 -17.02 2.85
CA LYS A 248 -2.77 -16.05 1.84
C LYS A 248 -2.29 -16.40 0.43
N THR A 249 -0.98 -16.54 0.27
CA THR A 249 -0.33 -16.76 -1.03
C THR A 249 -0.72 -18.11 -1.63
N ILE A 250 -0.82 -19.18 -0.82
CA ILE A 250 -1.23 -20.50 -1.33
C ILE A 250 -2.70 -20.51 -1.76
N CYS A 251 -3.59 -19.81 -1.03
CA CYS A 251 -5.00 -19.65 -1.43
C CYS A 251 -5.13 -18.91 -2.76
N ALA A 252 -4.39 -17.81 -2.93
CA ALA A 252 -4.44 -17.03 -4.17
C ALA A 252 -3.86 -17.81 -5.37
N ILE A 253 -2.73 -18.49 -5.21
CA ILE A 253 -2.11 -19.28 -6.28
C ILE A 253 -3.04 -20.46 -6.65
N SER A 254 -3.64 -21.16 -5.68
CA SER A 254 -4.56 -22.26 -5.96
C SER A 254 -5.79 -21.80 -6.74
N ALA A 255 -6.39 -20.66 -6.36
CA ALA A 255 -7.52 -20.07 -7.09
C ALA A 255 -7.13 -19.62 -8.52
N GLY A 256 -5.93 -19.07 -8.68
CA GLY A 256 -5.39 -18.69 -10.00
C GLY A 256 -5.17 -19.92 -10.90
N LEU A 257 -4.53 -20.98 -10.37
CA LEU A 257 -4.33 -22.22 -11.11
C LEU A 257 -5.66 -22.87 -11.51
N GLN A 258 -6.64 -22.90 -10.59
CA GLN A 258 -7.98 -23.44 -10.87
C GLN A 258 -8.65 -22.71 -12.05
N GLN A 259 -8.61 -21.39 -12.07
CA GLN A 259 -9.28 -20.55 -13.06
C GLN A 259 -8.50 -20.37 -14.37
N VAL A 260 -7.23 -20.76 -14.41
CA VAL A 260 -6.40 -20.72 -15.62
C VAL A 260 -6.31 -22.11 -16.29
N MET A 261 -6.22 -23.19 -15.50
CA MET A 261 -5.87 -24.51 -16.02
C MET A 261 -7.05 -25.49 -16.08
N GLU A 262 -8.01 -25.41 -15.13
CA GLU A 262 -9.14 -26.33 -15.08
C GLU A 262 -10.19 -25.95 -16.13
N ARG A 263 -10.45 -26.82 -17.09
CA ARG A 263 -11.35 -26.54 -18.23
C ARG A 263 -12.75 -26.10 -17.84
N SER A 264 -13.28 -26.64 -16.76
CA SER A 264 -14.66 -26.38 -16.29
C SER A 264 -14.81 -25.00 -15.63
N THR A 265 -13.73 -24.46 -15.10
CA THR A 265 -13.70 -23.17 -14.35
C THR A 265 -12.78 -22.14 -14.99
N ARG A 266 -12.26 -22.40 -16.17
CA ARG A 266 -11.33 -21.51 -16.86
C ARG A 266 -11.97 -20.18 -17.21
N THR A 267 -11.51 -19.14 -16.53
CA THR A 267 -11.96 -17.75 -16.72
C THR A 267 -10.84 -16.89 -17.32
N TYR A 268 -9.58 -17.17 -16.95
CA TYR A 268 -8.42 -16.39 -17.36
C TYR A 268 -7.48 -17.20 -18.25
N ASN A 269 -6.70 -16.49 -19.07
CA ASN A 269 -5.75 -17.11 -19.98
C ASN A 269 -4.41 -17.42 -19.32
N ARG A 270 -4.00 -16.63 -18.35
CA ARG A 270 -2.70 -16.74 -17.67
C ARG A 270 -2.76 -16.28 -16.22
N LEU A 271 -1.88 -16.85 -15.42
CA LEU A 271 -1.60 -16.48 -14.04
C LEU A 271 -0.30 -15.66 -14.00
N ILE A 272 -0.38 -14.42 -13.59
CA ILE A 272 0.78 -13.55 -13.41
C ILE A 272 1.03 -13.39 -11.92
N ILE A 273 2.24 -13.66 -11.46
CA ILE A 273 2.62 -13.48 -10.06
C ILE A 273 3.79 -12.51 -10.00
N SER A 274 3.65 -11.46 -9.23
CA SER A 274 4.68 -10.46 -9.05
C SER A 274 4.90 -10.15 -7.57
N ARG A 275 6.13 -9.79 -7.24
CA ARG A 275 6.53 -9.37 -5.90
C ARG A 275 7.41 -8.11 -6.01
N PRO A 276 7.23 -7.09 -5.16
CA PRO A 276 8.16 -5.97 -5.07
C PRO A 276 9.54 -6.47 -4.66
N VAL A 277 10.56 -5.99 -5.36
CA VAL A 277 11.95 -6.28 -4.99
C VAL A 277 12.44 -5.13 -4.13
N GLN A 278 12.59 -5.38 -2.84
CA GLN A 278 13.26 -4.47 -1.92
C GLN A 278 14.68 -5.02 -1.64
N PRO A 279 15.73 -4.32 -2.05
CA PRO A 279 17.09 -4.76 -1.73
C PRO A 279 17.31 -4.60 -0.22
N MET A 280 17.44 -5.73 0.48
CA MET A 280 17.92 -5.75 1.87
C MET A 280 19.43 -5.45 1.86
N GLY A 281 19.82 -4.18 2.04
CA GLY A 281 21.21 -3.74 2.09
C GLY A 281 21.71 -3.05 0.81
N LYS A 282 23.03 -2.90 0.70
CA LYS A 282 23.68 -2.17 -0.40
C LYS A 282 23.44 -2.85 -1.75
N ASP A 283 22.80 -2.10 -2.61
CA ASP A 283 22.62 -2.22 -4.07
C ASP A 283 22.80 -3.61 -4.73
N ILE A 284 21.69 -4.14 -5.30
CA ILE A 284 21.68 -5.36 -6.15
C ILE A 284 22.73 -5.29 -7.28
N GLY A 285 23.23 -4.09 -7.60
CA GLY A 285 24.20 -3.85 -8.67
C GLY A 285 25.53 -4.62 -8.54
N PHE A 286 25.92 -5.03 -7.36
CA PHE A 286 27.19 -5.71 -7.10
C PHE A 286 27.13 -7.25 -7.18
N LEU A 287 25.98 -7.85 -7.33
CA LEU A 287 25.90 -9.31 -7.54
C LEU A 287 26.22 -9.65 -9.00
N PRO A 288 27.13 -10.62 -9.27
CA PRO A 288 27.38 -11.10 -10.63
C PRO A 288 26.16 -11.87 -11.15
N GLY A 289 25.88 -11.78 -12.45
CA GLY A 289 24.78 -12.48 -13.12
C GLY A 289 23.78 -11.55 -13.82
N THR A 290 22.87 -12.15 -14.56
CA THR A 290 21.76 -11.45 -15.24
C THR A 290 20.77 -10.90 -14.21
N MET A 291 19.91 -9.97 -14.62
CA MET A 291 18.86 -9.43 -13.75
C MET A 291 17.92 -10.52 -13.22
N GLU A 292 17.60 -11.50 -14.06
CA GLU A 292 16.78 -12.66 -13.70
C GLU A 292 17.46 -13.53 -12.63
N GLU A 293 18.74 -13.84 -12.77
CA GLU A 293 19.50 -14.59 -11.77
C GLU A 293 19.57 -13.86 -10.42
N LYS A 294 19.68 -12.55 -10.44
CA LYS A 294 19.69 -11.71 -9.23
C LYS A 294 18.36 -11.69 -8.51
N MET A 295 17.26 -11.88 -9.23
CA MET A 295 15.90 -11.87 -8.67
C MET A 295 15.44 -13.22 -8.13
N LEU A 296 16.07 -14.32 -8.51
CA LEU A 296 15.70 -15.68 -8.09
C LEU A 296 15.47 -15.84 -6.57
N PRO A 297 16.28 -15.28 -5.65
CA PRO A 297 16.06 -15.45 -4.22
C PRO A 297 14.71 -14.90 -3.73
N TRP A 298 14.23 -13.79 -4.33
CA TRP A 298 12.93 -13.18 -3.96
C TRP A 298 11.74 -13.94 -4.54
N LEU A 299 11.95 -14.66 -5.64
CA LEU A 299 10.92 -15.44 -6.32
C LEU A 299 10.82 -16.89 -5.80
N MET A 300 11.82 -17.37 -5.05
CA MET A 300 11.84 -18.73 -4.51
C MET A 300 10.58 -19.11 -3.73
N PRO A 301 10.03 -18.28 -2.80
CA PRO A 301 8.82 -18.65 -2.07
C PRO A 301 7.60 -18.88 -2.98
N ILE A 302 7.50 -18.13 -4.08
CA ILE A 302 6.46 -18.31 -5.09
C ILE A 302 6.66 -19.61 -5.85
N GLN A 303 7.90 -19.89 -6.26
CA GLN A 303 8.24 -21.13 -6.98
C GLN A 303 8.00 -22.37 -6.13
N ASP A 304 8.29 -22.31 -4.83
CA ASP A 304 8.04 -23.41 -3.90
C ASP A 304 6.53 -23.69 -3.71
N ASN A 305 5.71 -22.65 -3.60
CA ASN A 305 4.26 -22.80 -3.58
C ASN A 305 3.74 -23.41 -4.89
N LEU A 306 4.22 -22.95 -6.04
CA LEU A 306 3.84 -23.51 -7.35
C LEU A 306 4.26 -24.98 -7.49
N LYS A 307 5.46 -25.35 -7.07
CA LYS A 307 5.91 -26.75 -7.07
C LYS A 307 5.02 -27.63 -6.23
N ASN A 308 4.68 -27.18 -4.99
CA ASN A 308 3.81 -27.94 -4.10
C ASN A 308 2.42 -28.16 -4.73
N LEU A 309 1.86 -27.15 -5.39
CA LEU A 309 0.55 -27.21 -6.02
C LEU A 309 0.52 -27.96 -7.36
N LEU A 310 1.67 -28.06 -8.05
CA LEU A 310 1.82 -28.74 -9.34
C LEU A 310 2.45 -30.13 -9.22
N GLY A 311 2.36 -30.77 -8.04
CA GLY A 311 2.76 -32.15 -7.83
C GLY A 311 4.23 -32.34 -7.45
N ASN A 312 4.89 -31.33 -6.85
CA ASN A 312 6.29 -31.33 -6.45
C ASN A 312 7.31 -31.55 -7.58
N ASP A 313 6.90 -31.30 -8.82
CA ASP A 313 7.76 -31.46 -10.00
C ASP A 313 8.11 -30.08 -10.59
N LYS A 314 9.41 -29.79 -10.60
CA LYS A 314 9.94 -28.55 -11.20
C LYS A 314 9.68 -28.49 -12.71
N ALA A 315 9.73 -29.64 -13.40
CA ALA A 315 9.49 -29.71 -14.82
C ALA A 315 8.04 -29.30 -15.21
N ASN A 316 7.06 -29.56 -14.34
CA ASN A 316 5.69 -29.10 -14.55
C ASN A 316 5.60 -27.56 -14.47
N VAL A 317 6.27 -26.93 -13.52
CA VAL A 317 6.28 -25.46 -13.40
C VAL A 317 6.92 -24.84 -14.64
N GLU A 318 8.09 -25.33 -15.06
CA GLU A 318 8.81 -24.86 -16.26
C GLU A 318 7.97 -25.03 -17.52
N MET A 319 7.32 -26.18 -17.69
CA MET A 319 6.43 -26.43 -18.83
C MET A 319 5.25 -25.42 -18.92
N TYR A 320 4.63 -25.08 -17.80
CA TYR A 320 3.53 -24.09 -17.79
C TYR A 320 4.02 -22.66 -18.00
N MET A 321 5.24 -22.36 -17.55
CA MET A 321 5.88 -21.08 -17.85
C MET A 321 6.25 -20.97 -19.33
N GLU A 322 6.83 -22.00 -19.94
CA GLU A 322 7.13 -22.04 -21.38
C GLU A 322 5.86 -21.90 -22.25
N LYS A 323 4.72 -22.41 -21.78
CA LYS A 323 3.43 -22.24 -22.45
C LYS A 323 2.80 -20.87 -22.24
N GLY A 324 3.40 -19.99 -21.45
CA GLY A 324 2.84 -18.68 -21.10
C GLY A 324 1.56 -18.74 -20.25
N MET A 325 1.29 -19.87 -19.59
CA MET A 325 0.15 -20.01 -18.68
C MET A 325 0.47 -19.50 -17.26
N ILE A 326 1.73 -19.53 -16.86
CA ILE A 326 2.26 -18.96 -15.62
C ILE A 326 3.39 -18.00 -15.98
N GLU A 327 3.30 -16.78 -15.49
CA GLU A 327 4.33 -15.75 -15.63
C GLU A 327 4.74 -15.29 -14.22
N ILE A 328 6.03 -15.32 -13.93
CA ILE A 328 6.59 -14.79 -12.67
C ILE A 328 7.47 -13.61 -13.06
N GLU A 329 7.02 -12.41 -12.75
CA GLU A 329 7.67 -11.19 -13.23
C GLU A 329 7.98 -10.22 -12.10
N ALA A 330 9.03 -9.43 -12.31
CA ALA A 330 9.26 -8.25 -11.47
C ALA A 330 8.21 -7.18 -11.75
N LEU A 331 7.84 -6.48 -10.72
CA LEU A 331 6.80 -5.44 -10.78
C LEU A 331 7.12 -4.32 -11.80
N THR A 332 8.38 -4.10 -12.07
CA THR A 332 8.86 -3.13 -13.07
C THR A 332 8.40 -3.45 -14.49
N TYR A 333 8.21 -4.72 -14.83
CA TYR A 333 7.71 -5.15 -16.14
C TYR A 333 6.20 -4.95 -16.28
N ILE A 334 5.44 -5.13 -15.21
CA ILE A 334 3.99 -4.91 -15.18
C ILE A 334 3.64 -3.45 -15.51
N ARG A 335 4.49 -2.49 -15.13
CA ARG A 335 4.28 -1.05 -15.41
C ARG A 335 4.26 -0.67 -16.88
N GLY A 336 4.80 -1.50 -17.77
CA GLY A 336 4.93 -1.23 -19.21
C GLY A 336 3.82 -1.80 -20.09
N CYS A 337 2.98 -2.72 -19.60
CA CYS A 337 2.01 -3.48 -20.40
C CYS A 337 0.56 -3.28 -19.91
N SER A 338 -0.40 -3.32 -20.82
CA SER A 338 -1.81 -3.53 -20.45
C SER A 338 -2.04 -5.03 -20.27
N ILE A 339 -2.64 -5.41 -19.15
CA ILE A 339 -2.89 -6.79 -18.78
C ILE A 339 -4.38 -7.06 -18.99
N SER A 340 -4.72 -8.01 -19.85
CA SER A 340 -6.10 -8.45 -20.09
C SER A 340 -6.23 -9.96 -19.93
N LYS A 341 -7.41 -10.41 -19.53
CA LYS A 341 -7.77 -11.83 -19.37
C LYS A 341 -6.78 -12.60 -18.50
N ALA A 342 -6.31 -11.98 -17.43
CA ALA A 342 -5.29 -12.52 -16.54
C ALA A 342 -5.73 -12.52 -15.08
N PHE A 343 -5.27 -13.53 -14.35
CA PHE A 343 -5.33 -13.57 -12.88
C PHE A 343 -3.99 -13.08 -12.35
N VAL A 344 -3.98 -11.90 -11.73
CA VAL A 344 -2.75 -11.21 -11.33
C VAL A 344 -2.61 -11.24 -9.82
N ILE A 345 -1.51 -11.73 -9.31
CA ILE A 345 -1.17 -11.75 -7.88
C ILE A 345 0.00 -10.81 -7.64
N ILE A 346 -0.18 -9.85 -6.74
CA ILE A 346 0.87 -9.00 -6.21
C ILE A 346 1.12 -9.40 -4.76
N ASP A 347 2.17 -10.15 -4.53
CA ASP A 347 2.59 -10.59 -3.20
C ASP A 347 3.44 -9.52 -2.51
N GLU A 348 3.41 -9.44 -1.18
CA GLU A 348 4.07 -8.40 -0.35
C GLU A 348 3.69 -6.96 -0.73
N ALA A 349 2.41 -6.74 -1.07
CA ALA A 349 1.91 -5.46 -1.56
C ALA A 349 2.03 -4.31 -0.54
N GLN A 350 2.21 -4.59 0.76
CA GLN A 350 2.47 -3.59 1.78
C GLN A 350 3.82 -2.86 1.57
N ASN A 351 4.73 -3.44 0.79
CA ASN A 351 6.00 -2.80 0.45
C ASN A 351 5.91 -1.80 -0.71
N LEU A 352 4.72 -1.63 -1.29
CA LEU A 352 4.45 -0.68 -2.36
C LEU A 352 3.95 0.65 -1.81
N THR A 353 4.31 1.73 -2.50
CA THR A 353 3.73 3.05 -2.25
C THR A 353 2.31 3.13 -2.83
N PRO A 354 1.45 4.06 -2.35
CA PRO A 354 0.13 4.32 -2.95
C PRO A 354 0.18 4.61 -4.45
N HIS A 355 1.18 5.35 -4.91
CA HIS A 355 1.39 5.65 -6.33
C HIS A 355 1.68 4.39 -7.16
N GLU A 356 2.48 3.47 -6.63
CA GLU A 356 2.79 2.21 -7.29
C GLU A 356 1.57 1.31 -7.40
N ILE A 357 0.81 1.14 -6.32
CA ILE A 357 -0.45 0.36 -6.33
C ILE A 357 -1.44 0.98 -7.33
N LYS A 358 -1.65 2.30 -7.31
CA LYS A 358 -2.52 2.97 -8.28
C LYS A 358 -2.09 2.69 -9.71
N THR A 359 -0.78 2.75 -9.98
CA THR A 359 -0.24 2.47 -11.31
C THR A 359 -0.52 1.03 -11.74
N ILE A 360 -0.39 0.05 -10.84
CA ILE A 360 -0.64 -1.37 -11.12
C ILE A 360 -2.13 -1.59 -11.39
N ILE A 361 -3.02 -1.13 -10.50
CA ILE A 361 -4.47 -1.32 -10.65
C ILE A 361 -4.97 -0.74 -11.98
N THR A 362 -4.46 0.43 -12.39
CA THR A 362 -4.87 1.07 -13.65
C THR A 362 -4.33 0.37 -14.90
N ARG A 363 -3.41 -0.57 -14.79
CA ARG A 363 -2.86 -1.39 -15.90
C ARG A 363 -3.58 -2.72 -16.08
N VAL A 364 -4.29 -3.16 -15.04
CA VAL A 364 -5.12 -4.36 -15.11
C VAL A 364 -6.40 -3.98 -15.85
N GLY A 365 -6.54 -4.50 -17.06
CA GLY A 365 -7.64 -4.20 -17.98
C GLY A 365 -8.83 -5.15 -17.83
N GLU A 366 -9.73 -5.06 -18.78
CA GLU A 366 -10.97 -5.83 -18.82
C GLU A 366 -10.74 -7.35 -18.73
N GLU A 367 -11.71 -8.05 -18.13
CA GLU A 367 -11.70 -9.49 -17.94
C GLU A 367 -10.49 -10.02 -17.15
N SER A 368 -9.91 -9.18 -16.29
CA SER A 368 -8.80 -9.57 -15.41
C SER A 368 -9.16 -9.38 -13.95
N LYS A 369 -8.49 -10.15 -13.10
CA LYS A 369 -8.63 -10.08 -11.65
C LYS A 369 -7.28 -9.79 -11.03
N ILE A 370 -7.24 -8.85 -10.08
CA ILE A 370 -6.04 -8.51 -9.33
C ILE A 370 -6.19 -8.88 -7.85
N ILE A 371 -5.18 -9.54 -7.33
CA ILE A 371 -5.10 -9.93 -5.93
C ILE A 371 -3.89 -9.25 -5.29
N LEU A 372 -4.14 -8.46 -4.26
CA LEU A 372 -3.11 -7.83 -3.44
C LEU A 372 -2.94 -8.64 -2.16
N ILE A 373 -1.74 -9.11 -1.89
CA ILE A 373 -1.44 -9.93 -0.70
C ILE A 373 -0.41 -9.20 0.14
N GLY A 374 -0.62 -9.14 1.45
CA GLY A 374 0.37 -8.55 2.33
C GLY A 374 0.09 -8.68 3.82
N ASP A 375 1.05 -8.17 4.58
CA ASP A 375 1.00 -8.03 6.04
C ASP A 375 1.37 -6.57 6.36
N VAL A 376 0.40 -5.77 6.76
CA VAL A 376 0.59 -4.34 7.02
C VAL A 376 1.54 -4.05 8.20
N GLU A 377 1.82 -5.05 9.04
CA GLU A 377 2.78 -4.93 10.15
C GLU A 377 4.23 -5.27 9.71
N GLN A 378 4.42 -5.90 8.51
CA GLN A 378 5.72 -6.32 8.01
C GLN A 378 6.16 -5.49 6.81
N ILE A 379 6.59 -4.26 7.06
CA ILE A 379 7.01 -3.32 6.01
C ILE A 379 8.54 -3.22 5.99
N ASP A 380 9.13 -3.62 4.87
CA ASP A 380 10.58 -3.51 4.62
C ASP A 380 10.95 -2.17 3.96
N ASN A 381 9.97 -1.46 3.38
CA ASN A 381 10.17 -0.20 2.69
C ASN A 381 10.24 0.95 3.70
N VAL A 382 11.41 1.58 3.81
CA VAL A 382 11.69 2.66 4.77
C VAL A 382 10.94 3.97 4.51
N TYR A 383 10.26 4.10 3.36
CA TYR A 383 9.56 5.31 2.96
C TYR A 383 8.05 5.30 3.26
N ILE A 384 7.51 4.17 3.74
CA ILE A 384 6.10 3.98 4.05
C ILE A 384 5.95 3.31 5.42
N ASN A 385 4.75 3.42 5.99
CA ASN A 385 4.41 2.81 7.28
C ASN A 385 3.08 2.04 7.19
N GLU A 386 2.59 1.52 8.31
CA GLU A 386 1.37 0.72 8.40
C GLU A 386 0.11 1.46 7.88
N THR A 387 0.07 2.79 8.04
CA THR A 387 -1.10 3.62 7.67
C THR A 387 -0.96 4.32 6.33
N SER A 388 0.25 4.30 5.70
CA SER A 388 0.57 5.03 4.47
C SER A 388 1.10 4.14 3.33
N ASN A 389 1.03 2.81 3.47
CA ASN A 389 1.46 1.89 2.42
C ASN A 389 0.39 1.70 1.34
N GLY A 390 0.81 1.17 0.19
CA GLY A 390 -0.07 0.99 -0.96
C GLY A 390 -1.20 -0.02 -0.74
N LEU A 391 -0.98 -1.06 0.09
CA LEU A 391 -2.02 -2.04 0.40
C LEU A 391 -3.13 -1.39 1.25
N ALA A 392 -2.78 -0.66 2.31
CA ALA A 392 -3.73 0.09 3.13
C ALA A 392 -4.50 1.11 2.28
N TYR A 393 -3.80 1.82 1.39
CA TYR A 393 -4.42 2.76 0.44
C TYR A 393 -5.46 2.07 -0.46
N ALA A 394 -5.13 0.92 -1.05
CA ALA A 394 -6.06 0.19 -1.92
C ALA A 394 -7.30 -0.27 -1.16
N ILE A 395 -7.14 -0.81 0.06
CA ILE A 395 -8.24 -1.28 0.89
C ILE A 395 -9.22 -0.14 1.19
N GLU A 396 -8.73 0.98 1.70
CA GLU A 396 -9.58 2.10 2.12
C GLU A 396 -10.26 2.81 0.93
N ARG A 397 -9.58 2.92 -0.21
CA ARG A 397 -10.13 3.59 -1.39
C ARG A 397 -11.09 2.75 -2.21
N MET A 398 -11.00 1.42 -2.12
CA MET A 398 -11.81 0.51 -2.93
C MET A 398 -12.93 -0.20 -2.16
N LYS A 399 -13.04 0.01 -0.84
CA LYS A 399 -14.06 -0.65 -0.01
C LYS A 399 -15.51 -0.32 -0.39
N GLU A 400 -15.72 0.79 -1.08
CA GLU A 400 -17.05 1.25 -1.52
C GLU A 400 -17.33 0.98 -3.02
N SER A 401 -16.42 0.26 -3.71
CA SER A 401 -16.47 0.08 -5.16
C SER A 401 -17.13 -1.25 -5.56
#